data_98c2808f6f0344ffcb2057fc67bc735e
#
_entry.id   98c2808f6f0344ffcb2057fc67bc735e
#
_cell.length_a   1.000
_cell.length_b   1.000
_cell.length_c   1.000
_cell.angle_alpha   90.00
_cell.angle_beta   90.00
_cell.angle_gamma   90.00
#
_symmetry.space_group_name_H-M   'P 1'
#
loop_
_entity.id
_entity.type
_entity.pdbx_description
1 polymer ?
#
loop_
_entity_poly.entity_id
_entity_poly.type
_entity_poly.pdbx_seq_one_letter_code
_entity_poly.pdbx_strand_id
1 'polypeptide(L)'
;MTRVSVVGCGNMGGAFVKGLGQHDEYDVTAIDPDETARESVADNALRTTADPAAAVDPIVVLAVKPDLVDPVLEGLDLTADQTLVTLAAGVSRSFVSARTDATVVRVMPNLAAEFGEMAAAATHEGLSEEVRTLLEAMGTVAEVDESLMDVATAVNGSGPAFVFYLIDAVKTAGIEGGLDPTQAERLAAQTFRGAAATVLRDDRTVDELVDAVCSPNGTTIEGMEVLWESDADRAVADAVGAAERRSREI
;
A
#
# COMPACT_ATOMS: atom_id res chain seq x y z
N MET A 1 23.96 -5.91 1.21
CA MET A 1 22.87 -5.76 0.23
C MET A 1 21.91 -6.91 0.43
N THR A 2 20.66 -6.63 0.74
CA THR A 2 19.60 -7.63 0.87
C THR A 2 19.07 -7.97 -0.53
N ARG A 3 19.08 -9.25 -0.88
CA ARG A 3 18.59 -9.72 -2.18
C ARG A 3 17.12 -10.09 -2.09
N VAL A 4 16.34 -9.63 -3.06
CA VAL A 4 14.87 -9.79 -3.10
C VAL A 4 14.43 -10.22 -4.49
N SER A 5 13.71 -11.32 -4.58
CA SER A 5 13.00 -11.73 -5.80
C SER A 5 11.57 -11.23 -5.76
N VAL A 6 11.10 -10.51 -6.78
CA VAL A 6 9.70 -10.08 -6.92
C VAL A 6 9.07 -10.86 -8.07
N VAL A 7 8.10 -11.71 -7.75
CA VAL A 7 7.36 -12.54 -8.70
C VAL A 7 6.02 -11.89 -9.02
N GLY A 8 5.87 -11.46 -10.27
CA GLY A 8 4.78 -10.60 -10.75
C GLY A 8 5.20 -9.13 -10.77
N CYS A 9 5.29 -8.54 -11.98
CA CYS A 9 5.66 -7.14 -12.20
C CYS A 9 4.47 -6.29 -12.68
N GLY A 10 3.24 -6.71 -12.37
CA GLY A 10 2.05 -5.90 -12.60
C GLY A 10 2.02 -4.64 -11.73
N ASN A 11 0.85 -4.00 -11.59
CA ASN A 11 0.74 -2.73 -10.85
C ASN A 11 1.38 -2.78 -9.47
N MET A 12 1.05 -3.80 -8.65
CA MET A 12 1.55 -3.89 -7.28
C MET A 12 3.03 -4.33 -7.21
N GLY A 13 3.40 -5.39 -7.93
CA GLY A 13 4.80 -5.83 -7.95
C GLY A 13 5.71 -4.80 -8.60
N GLY A 14 5.24 -4.11 -9.65
CA GLY A 14 5.96 -3.00 -10.26
C GLY A 14 6.18 -1.83 -9.30
N ALA A 15 5.18 -1.47 -8.48
CA ALA A 15 5.34 -0.47 -7.44
C ALA A 15 6.37 -0.89 -6.38
N PHE A 16 6.38 -2.17 -6.00
CA PHE A 16 7.39 -2.73 -5.09
C PHE A 16 8.81 -2.68 -5.66
N VAL A 17 9.00 -3.12 -6.90
CA VAL A 17 10.31 -3.07 -7.57
C VAL A 17 10.82 -1.63 -7.64
N LYS A 18 9.98 -0.69 -8.05
CA LYS A 18 10.33 0.72 -8.14
C LYS A 18 10.61 1.35 -6.78
N GLY A 19 9.85 0.99 -5.75
CA GLY A 19 10.07 1.45 -4.38
C GLY A 19 11.41 0.98 -3.85
N LEU A 20 11.67 -0.33 -3.89
CA LEU A 20 12.94 -0.90 -3.44
C LEU A 20 14.13 -0.42 -4.25
N GLY A 21 13.98 -0.23 -5.55
CA GLY A 21 15.04 0.25 -6.45
C GLY A 21 15.49 1.69 -6.20
N GLN A 22 14.84 2.43 -5.27
CA GLN A 22 15.31 3.74 -4.81
C GLN A 22 16.36 3.64 -3.69
N HIS A 23 16.62 2.43 -3.18
CA HIS A 23 17.48 2.16 -2.05
C HIS A 23 18.65 1.26 -2.44
N ASP A 24 19.87 1.76 -2.35
CA ASP A 24 21.10 1.04 -2.75
C ASP A 24 21.36 -0.23 -1.95
N GLU A 25 20.69 -0.44 -0.81
CA GLU A 25 20.79 -1.63 0.03
C GLU A 25 20.06 -2.86 -0.50
N TYR A 26 19.18 -2.72 -1.51
CA TYR A 26 18.40 -3.83 -2.07
C TYR A 26 18.82 -4.18 -3.51
N ASP A 27 19.11 -5.45 -3.72
CA ASP A 27 19.32 -6.04 -5.04
C ASP A 27 18.03 -6.76 -5.48
N VAL A 28 17.28 -6.19 -6.41
CA VAL A 28 15.98 -6.73 -6.82
C VAL A 28 16.08 -7.54 -8.10
N THR A 29 15.63 -8.81 -8.05
CA THR A 29 15.37 -9.65 -9.23
C THR A 29 13.87 -9.60 -9.54
N ALA A 30 13.47 -8.96 -10.64
CA ALA A 30 12.09 -8.85 -11.07
C ALA A 30 11.73 -10.00 -12.05
N ILE A 31 10.68 -10.76 -11.72
CA ILE A 31 10.30 -12.00 -12.42
C ILE A 31 8.87 -11.86 -12.92
N ASP A 32 8.66 -11.89 -14.23
CA ASP A 32 7.32 -11.88 -14.84
C ASP A 32 7.40 -12.51 -16.24
N PRO A 33 6.44 -13.33 -16.67
CA PRO A 33 6.41 -13.86 -18.04
C PRO A 33 6.16 -12.76 -19.10
N ASP A 34 5.45 -11.68 -18.74
CA ASP A 34 5.17 -10.56 -19.64
C ASP A 34 6.40 -9.65 -19.81
N GLU A 35 6.88 -9.51 -21.03
CA GLU A 35 8.02 -8.66 -21.37
C GLU A 35 7.75 -7.19 -21.07
N THR A 36 6.55 -6.69 -21.38
CA THR A 36 6.17 -5.29 -21.11
C THR A 36 6.18 -4.97 -19.62
N ALA A 37 5.70 -5.92 -18.78
CA ALA A 37 5.75 -5.77 -17.34
C ALA A 37 7.21 -5.70 -16.84
N ARG A 38 8.10 -6.56 -17.35
CA ARG A 38 9.52 -6.55 -16.99
C ARG A 38 10.23 -5.25 -17.44
N GLU A 39 9.94 -4.79 -18.66
CA GLU A 39 10.51 -3.53 -19.20
C GLU A 39 10.11 -2.32 -18.33
N SER A 40 8.89 -2.29 -17.81
CA SER A 40 8.37 -1.18 -16.98
C SER A 40 9.10 -0.98 -15.66
N VAL A 41 9.90 -1.96 -15.22
CA VAL A 41 10.66 -1.96 -13.95
C VAL A 41 12.17 -2.17 -14.14
N ALA A 42 12.65 -2.28 -15.37
CA ALA A 42 14.03 -2.65 -15.67
C ALA A 42 15.05 -1.66 -15.09
N ASP A 43 14.75 -0.38 -15.06
CA ASP A 43 15.62 0.67 -14.53
C ASP A 43 15.74 0.64 -12.99
N ASN A 44 14.84 -0.09 -12.31
CA ASN A 44 14.75 -0.18 -10.85
C ASN A 44 15.15 -1.58 -10.32
N ALA A 45 15.44 -2.52 -11.20
CA ALA A 45 15.84 -3.88 -10.84
C ALA A 45 17.30 -4.16 -11.23
N LEU A 46 18.01 -4.91 -10.40
CA LEU A 46 19.33 -5.42 -10.76
C LEU A 46 19.25 -6.35 -11.99
N ARG A 47 18.16 -7.12 -12.08
CA ARG A 47 17.90 -8.08 -13.16
C ARG A 47 16.40 -8.29 -13.37
N THR A 48 16.01 -8.46 -14.63
CA THR A 48 14.66 -8.92 -14.99
C THR A 48 14.72 -10.26 -15.73
N THR A 49 13.76 -11.15 -15.50
CA THR A 49 13.69 -12.46 -16.16
C THR A 49 12.27 -12.97 -16.25
N ALA A 50 12.01 -13.85 -17.22
CA ALA A 50 10.74 -14.59 -17.32
C ALA A 50 10.76 -15.94 -16.57
N ASP A 51 11.93 -16.37 -16.11
CA ASP A 51 12.12 -17.69 -15.50
C ASP A 51 11.76 -17.68 -14.00
N PRO A 52 10.70 -18.36 -13.56
CA PRO A 52 10.32 -18.43 -12.15
C PRO A 52 11.38 -19.12 -11.27
N ALA A 53 12.22 -19.99 -11.82
CA ALA A 53 13.33 -20.63 -11.10
C ALA A 53 14.41 -19.61 -10.63
N ALA A 54 14.32 -18.37 -11.06
CA ALA A 54 15.18 -17.29 -10.55
C ALA A 54 14.76 -16.74 -9.18
N ALA A 55 13.66 -17.20 -8.59
CA ALA A 55 13.19 -16.82 -7.25
C ALA A 55 13.99 -17.53 -6.14
N VAL A 56 15.29 -17.26 -6.09
CA VAL A 56 16.27 -17.94 -5.19
C VAL A 56 16.76 -17.03 -4.05
N ASP A 57 16.31 -15.81 -3.98
CA ASP A 57 16.75 -14.85 -2.98
C ASP A 57 16.13 -15.15 -1.60
N PRO A 58 16.75 -14.71 -0.48
CA PRO A 58 16.24 -14.97 0.88
C PRO A 58 14.83 -14.45 1.10
N ILE A 59 14.46 -13.33 0.46
CA ILE A 59 13.10 -12.78 0.48
C ILE A 59 12.51 -12.89 -0.91
N VAL A 60 11.35 -13.53 -1.00
CA VAL A 60 10.58 -13.66 -2.24
C VAL A 60 9.24 -12.95 -2.04
N VAL A 61 8.94 -11.96 -2.88
CA VAL A 61 7.68 -11.23 -2.88
C VAL A 61 6.77 -11.80 -3.97
N LEU A 62 5.63 -12.34 -3.59
CA LEU A 62 4.61 -12.86 -4.51
C LEU A 62 3.53 -11.81 -4.76
N ALA A 63 3.62 -11.15 -5.91
CA ALA A 63 2.79 -10.01 -6.30
C ALA A 63 1.89 -10.32 -7.50
N VAL A 64 1.39 -11.53 -7.58
CA VAL A 64 0.48 -11.98 -8.64
C VAL A 64 -0.99 -11.82 -8.23
N LYS A 65 -1.90 -11.89 -9.20
CA LYS A 65 -3.34 -11.89 -8.93
C LYS A 65 -3.74 -13.12 -8.10
N PRO A 66 -4.80 -13.05 -7.28
CA PRO A 66 -5.23 -14.14 -6.40
C PRO A 66 -5.42 -15.48 -7.12
N ASP A 67 -6.02 -15.46 -8.30
CA ASP A 67 -6.26 -16.64 -9.15
C ASP A 67 -4.99 -17.30 -9.71
N LEU A 68 -3.87 -16.58 -9.69
CA LEU A 68 -2.56 -17.06 -10.14
C LEU A 68 -1.65 -17.56 -9.02
N VAL A 69 -2.03 -17.37 -7.74
CA VAL A 69 -1.18 -17.76 -6.59
C VAL A 69 -0.86 -19.23 -6.61
N ASP A 70 -1.87 -20.10 -6.77
CA ASP A 70 -1.70 -21.55 -6.75
C ASP A 70 -0.77 -22.04 -7.89
N PRO A 71 -1.05 -21.76 -9.17
CA PRO A 71 -0.18 -22.22 -10.26
C PRO A 71 1.22 -21.59 -10.24
N VAL A 72 1.38 -20.38 -9.70
CA VAL A 72 2.72 -19.78 -9.58
C VAL A 72 3.51 -20.45 -8.48
N LEU A 73 2.91 -20.75 -7.31
CA LEU A 73 3.57 -21.45 -6.22
C LEU A 73 4.03 -22.86 -6.63
N GLU A 74 3.26 -23.57 -7.45
CA GLU A 74 3.67 -24.87 -8.01
C GLU A 74 4.94 -24.78 -8.88
N GLY A 75 5.21 -23.61 -9.47
CA GLY A 75 6.39 -23.34 -10.29
C GLY A 75 7.60 -22.79 -9.53
N LEU A 76 7.45 -22.51 -8.22
CA LEU A 76 8.52 -21.98 -7.37
C LEU A 76 9.08 -23.11 -6.47
N ASP A 77 10.41 -23.27 -6.47
CA ASP A 77 11.10 -24.21 -5.58
C ASP A 77 11.66 -23.46 -4.36
N LEU A 78 10.74 -23.04 -3.47
CA LEU A 78 11.07 -22.27 -2.28
C LEU A 78 11.44 -23.19 -1.11
N THR A 79 12.45 -22.78 -0.35
CA THR A 79 13.04 -23.54 0.75
C THR A 79 12.74 -22.94 2.12
N ALA A 80 12.92 -23.70 3.19
CA ALA A 80 12.59 -23.29 4.56
C ALA A 80 13.45 -22.12 5.11
N ASP A 81 14.54 -21.81 4.46
CA ASP A 81 15.42 -20.67 4.79
C ASP A 81 15.04 -19.37 4.05
N GLN A 82 13.99 -19.43 3.21
CA GLN A 82 13.42 -18.26 2.55
C GLN A 82 12.18 -17.73 3.28
N THR A 83 11.91 -16.44 3.10
CA THR A 83 10.65 -15.81 3.49
C THR A 83 9.85 -15.43 2.25
N LEU A 84 8.63 -15.92 2.16
CA LEU A 84 7.67 -15.57 1.12
C LEU A 84 6.71 -14.48 1.63
N VAL A 85 6.82 -13.30 1.07
CA VAL A 85 5.92 -12.17 1.31
C VAL A 85 4.83 -12.19 0.26
N THR A 86 3.61 -12.59 0.62
CA THR A 86 2.47 -12.61 -0.32
C THR A 86 1.66 -11.32 -0.25
N LEU A 87 1.41 -10.71 -1.42
CA LEU A 87 0.62 -9.47 -1.57
C LEU A 87 -0.78 -9.75 -2.13
N ALA A 88 -1.15 -11.02 -2.31
CA ALA A 88 -2.39 -11.41 -2.96
C ALA A 88 -3.61 -11.09 -2.08
N ALA A 89 -4.50 -10.20 -2.56
CA ALA A 89 -5.75 -9.90 -1.89
C ALA A 89 -6.65 -11.13 -1.79
N GLY A 90 -7.35 -11.32 -0.66
CA GLY A 90 -8.28 -12.43 -0.46
C GLY A 90 -7.62 -13.79 -0.22
N VAL A 91 -6.29 -13.93 -0.41
CA VAL A 91 -5.57 -15.20 -0.20
C VAL A 91 -5.00 -15.26 1.20
N SER A 92 -5.43 -16.24 2.01
CA SER A 92 -4.97 -16.37 3.39
C SER A 92 -3.52 -16.86 3.49
N ARG A 93 -2.84 -16.47 4.58
CA ARG A 93 -1.51 -16.97 4.90
C ARG A 93 -1.48 -18.50 5.01
N SER A 94 -2.50 -19.09 5.62
CA SER A 94 -2.62 -20.54 5.77
C SER A 94 -2.73 -21.27 4.43
N PHE A 95 -3.42 -20.70 3.44
CA PHE A 95 -3.50 -21.23 2.09
C PHE A 95 -2.11 -21.28 1.43
N VAL A 96 -1.34 -20.22 1.55
CA VAL A 96 0.02 -20.12 0.98
C VAL A 96 0.98 -21.03 1.74
N SER A 97 0.97 -21.03 3.07
CA SER A 97 1.85 -21.87 3.91
C SER A 97 1.66 -23.37 3.71
N ALA A 98 0.48 -23.80 3.27
CA ALA A 98 0.24 -25.22 2.95
C ALA A 98 0.89 -25.65 1.62
N ARG A 99 1.48 -24.73 0.85
CA ARG A 99 2.02 -24.92 -0.51
C ARG A 99 3.51 -24.65 -0.66
N THR A 100 4.17 -24.26 0.42
CA THR A 100 5.61 -23.94 0.43
C THR A 100 6.24 -24.31 1.76
N ASP A 101 7.52 -24.62 1.74
CA ASP A 101 8.32 -24.80 2.96
C ASP A 101 8.83 -23.44 3.51
N ALA A 102 8.75 -22.35 2.73
CA ALA A 102 9.20 -21.03 3.14
C ALA A 102 8.35 -20.45 4.28
N THR A 103 8.93 -19.59 5.09
CA THR A 103 8.19 -18.79 6.08
C THR A 103 7.29 -17.79 5.36
N VAL A 104 5.97 -17.82 5.62
CA VAL A 104 5.00 -16.96 4.92
C VAL A 104 4.60 -15.77 5.76
N VAL A 105 4.69 -14.58 5.18
CA VAL A 105 4.14 -13.31 5.69
C VAL A 105 3.10 -12.82 4.69
N ARG A 106 1.89 -12.53 5.14
CA ARG A 106 0.88 -11.86 4.31
C ARG A 106 0.97 -10.36 4.53
N VAL A 107 1.11 -9.62 3.44
CA VAL A 107 1.21 -8.16 3.45
C VAL A 107 0.19 -7.58 2.48
N MET A 108 -0.54 -6.57 2.92
CA MET A 108 -1.43 -5.78 2.08
C MET A 108 -0.86 -4.37 1.97
N PRO A 109 -0.12 -4.06 0.89
CA PRO A 109 0.40 -2.73 0.62
C PRO A 109 -0.56 -1.90 -0.21
N ASN A 110 -0.15 -0.66 -0.55
CA ASN A 110 -0.76 0.13 -1.60
C ASN A 110 0.28 0.63 -2.63
N LEU A 111 -0.21 1.18 -3.73
CA LEU A 111 0.63 1.61 -4.86
C LEU A 111 1.58 2.77 -4.52
N ALA A 112 1.39 3.46 -3.39
CA ALA A 112 2.29 4.51 -2.95
C ALA A 112 3.69 4.00 -2.56
N ALA A 113 3.89 2.66 -2.53
CA ALA A 113 5.20 2.01 -2.43
C ALA A 113 6.20 2.56 -3.48
N GLU A 114 5.71 2.84 -4.70
CA GLU A 114 6.52 3.43 -5.79
C GLU A 114 7.16 4.77 -5.41
N PHE A 115 6.59 5.48 -4.44
CA PHE A 115 7.02 6.82 -4.03
C PHE A 115 7.61 6.86 -2.60
N GLY A 116 7.80 5.72 -1.95
CA GLY A 116 8.25 5.67 -0.55
C GLY A 116 7.18 6.13 0.47
N GLU A 117 5.92 6.17 0.07
CA GLU A 117 4.79 6.62 0.91
C GLU A 117 3.75 5.50 1.10
N MET A 118 4.21 4.24 1.09
CA MET A 118 3.36 3.07 1.26
C MET A 118 2.69 3.06 2.64
N ALA A 119 1.41 2.72 2.67
CA ALA A 119 0.79 2.17 3.86
C ALA A 119 0.59 0.67 3.65
N ALA A 120 1.09 -0.15 4.57
CA ALA A 120 0.93 -1.59 4.50
C ALA A 120 0.43 -2.17 5.83
N ALA A 121 -0.44 -3.18 5.75
CA ALA A 121 -0.74 -4.07 6.85
C ALA A 121 0.05 -5.38 6.66
N ALA A 122 0.67 -5.89 7.71
CA ALA A 122 1.40 -7.15 7.68
C ALA A 122 0.93 -8.07 8.82
N THR A 123 0.84 -9.37 8.56
CA THR A 123 0.61 -10.34 9.65
C THR A 123 1.87 -10.47 10.49
N HIS A 124 1.73 -10.58 11.83
CA HIS A 124 2.91 -10.72 12.70
C HIS A 124 3.52 -12.12 12.63
N GLU A 125 2.76 -13.15 12.30
CA GLU A 125 3.35 -14.46 12.13
C GLU A 125 4.27 -14.49 10.92
N GLY A 126 5.52 -14.81 11.16
CA GLY A 126 6.56 -14.91 10.14
C GLY A 126 7.24 -13.58 9.79
N LEU A 127 6.77 -12.45 10.31
CA LEU A 127 7.38 -11.14 10.07
C LEU A 127 8.70 -11.01 10.82
N SER A 128 9.81 -11.22 10.12
CA SER A 128 11.16 -11.00 10.66
C SER A 128 11.53 -9.52 10.63
N GLU A 129 12.53 -9.13 11.41
CA GLU A 129 13.07 -7.77 11.41
C GLU A 129 13.59 -7.36 10.03
N GLU A 130 14.16 -8.31 9.27
CA GLU A 130 14.65 -8.06 7.91
C GLU A 130 13.50 -7.72 6.95
N VAL A 131 12.39 -8.46 7.01
CA VAL A 131 11.20 -8.17 6.18
C VAL A 131 10.54 -6.87 6.63
N ARG A 132 10.48 -6.61 7.95
CA ARG A 132 9.98 -5.33 8.47
C ARG A 132 10.77 -4.16 7.90
N THR A 133 12.10 -4.19 8.01
CA THR A 133 12.99 -3.13 7.51
C THR A 133 12.82 -2.92 6.01
N LEU A 134 12.68 -4.01 5.24
CA LEU A 134 12.41 -3.94 3.80
C LEU A 134 11.09 -3.23 3.50
N LEU A 135 10.03 -3.55 4.22
CA LEU A 135 8.73 -2.91 4.02
C LEU A 135 8.75 -1.44 4.45
N GLU A 136 9.40 -1.14 5.59
CA GLU A 136 9.52 0.23 6.14
C GLU A 136 10.38 1.15 5.26
N ALA A 137 11.29 0.61 4.44
CA ALA A 137 12.00 1.38 3.43
C ALA A 137 11.07 2.02 2.39
N MET A 138 9.89 1.44 2.18
CA MET A 138 8.89 1.94 1.23
C MET A 138 7.74 2.72 1.88
N GLY A 139 7.69 2.82 3.22
CA GLY A 139 6.63 3.57 3.92
C GLY A 139 6.36 3.08 5.33
N THR A 140 5.09 3.10 5.74
CA THR A 140 4.67 2.71 7.09
C THR A 140 4.02 1.33 7.08
N VAL A 141 4.38 0.50 8.07
CA VAL A 141 3.84 -0.85 8.26
C VAL A 141 3.09 -0.94 9.58
N ALA A 142 1.85 -1.40 9.52
CA ALA A 142 1.07 -1.76 10.69
C ALA A 142 0.99 -3.28 10.80
N GLU A 143 1.40 -3.85 11.95
CA GLU A 143 1.20 -5.25 12.21
C GLU A 143 -0.21 -5.51 12.69
N VAL A 144 -0.85 -6.51 12.10
CA VAL A 144 -2.23 -6.87 12.41
C VAL A 144 -2.40 -8.39 12.51
N ASP A 145 -3.41 -8.80 13.24
CA ASP A 145 -3.91 -10.18 13.16
C ASP A 145 -4.46 -10.47 11.77
N GLU A 146 -4.29 -11.68 11.25
CA GLU A 146 -4.80 -12.03 9.93
C GLU A 146 -6.32 -11.83 9.80
N SER A 147 -7.06 -11.98 10.88
CA SER A 147 -8.51 -11.72 10.93
C SER A 147 -8.90 -10.26 10.64
N LEU A 148 -7.94 -9.34 10.74
CA LEU A 148 -8.12 -7.91 10.47
C LEU A 148 -7.64 -7.49 9.07
N MET A 149 -7.11 -8.42 8.27
CA MET A 149 -6.58 -8.10 6.95
C MET A 149 -7.62 -7.53 5.98
N ASP A 150 -8.90 -7.93 6.09
CA ASP A 150 -9.94 -7.41 5.21
C ASP A 150 -10.27 -5.95 5.51
N VAL A 151 -10.40 -5.59 6.79
CA VAL A 151 -10.60 -4.18 7.17
C VAL A 151 -9.33 -3.35 6.89
N ALA A 152 -8.14 -3.89 7.10
CA ALA A 152 -6.90 -3.23 6.74
C ALA A 152 -6.84 -2.98 5.22
N THR A 153 -7.19 -3.98 4.39
CA THR A 153 -7.30 -3.83 2.93
C THR A 153 -8.26 -2.69 2.53
N ALA A 154 -9.39 -2.59 3.21
CA ALA A 154 -10.33 -1.50 2.96
C ALA A 154 -9.75 -0.12 3.29
N VAL A 155 -8.99 -0.02 4.40
CA VAL A 155 -8.39 1.24 4.86
C VAL A 155 -7.19 1.64 4.02
N ASN A 156 -6.20 0.75 3.83
CA ASN A 156 -4.95 1.12 3.18
C ASN A 156 -4.87 0.75 1.69
N GLY A 157 -5.55 -0.33 1.27
CA GLY A 157 -5.57 -0.76 -0.13
C GLY A 157 -6.57 0.03 -0.97
N SER A 158 -7.82 0.19 -0.48
CA SER A 158 -8.88 0.97 -1.14
C SER A 158 -8.83 2.47 -0.77
N GLY A 159 -8.34 2.79 0.42
CA GLY A 159 -8.27 4.15 0.96
C GLY A 159 -7.68 5.22 0.02
N PRO A 160 -6.61 4.96 -0.75
CA PRO A 160 -6.09 5.94 -1.70
C PRO A 160 -7.14 6.46 -2.68
N ALA A 161 -8.06 5.61 -3.16
CA ALA A 161 -9.14 6.05 -4.04
C ALA A 161 -10.12 7.01 -3.35
N PHE A 162 -10.41 6.78 -2.06
CA PHE A 162 -11.25 7.67 -1.26
C PHE A 162 -10.57 9.02 -1.04
N VAL A 163 -9.26 9.01 -0.78
CA VAL A 163 -8.46 10.24 -0.64
C VAL A 163 -8.40 11.01 -1.97
N PHE A 164 -8.22 10.33 -3.11
CA PHE A 164 -8.24 11.00 -4.42
C PHE A 164 -9.60 11.66 -4.70
N TYR A 165 -10.70 11.00 -4.35
CA TYR A 165 -12.04 11.58 -4.44
C TYR A 165 -12.17 12.86 -3.60
N LEU A 166 -11.68 12.85 -2.35
CA LEU A 166 -11.72 14.04 -1.48
C LEU A 166 -10.80 15.17 -1.99
N ILE A 167 -9.61 14.83 -2.49
CA ILE A 167 -8.70 15.81 -3.12
C ILE A 167 -9.39 16.47 -4.33
N ASP A 168 -10.08 15.67 -5.16
CA ASP A 168 -10.79 16.20 -6.33
C ASP A 168 -11.95 17.12 -5.93
N ALA A 169 -12.68 16.80 -4.86
CA ALA A 169 -13.74 17.66 -4.33
C ALA A 169 -13.19 19.02 -3.87
N VAL A 170 -12.09 19.02 -3.11
CA VAL A 170 -11.43 20.26 -2.65
C VAL A 170 -10.88 21.06 -3.82
N LYS A 171 -10.25 20.39 -4.79
CA LYS A 171 -9.76 21.03 -6.04
C LYS A 171 -10.92 21.70 -6.79
N THR A 172 -12.03 20.99 -6.98
CA THR A 172 -13.21 21.49 -7.71
C THR A 172 -13.77 22.76 -7.05
N ALA A 173 -13.93 22.74 -5.72
CA ALA A 173 -14.36 23.93 -4.96
C ALA A 173 -13.38 25.10 -5.12
N GLY A 174 -12.07 24.84 -5.13
CA GLY A 174 -11.05 25.87 -5.39
C GLY A 174 -11.18 26.49 -6.78
N ILE A 175 -11.45 25.69 -7.81
CA ILE A 175 -11.67 26.17 -9.19
C ILE A 175 -12.95 27.02 -9.27
N GLU A 176 -14.03 26.57 -8.65
CA GLU A 176 -15.28 27.34 -8.55
C GLU A 176 -15.09 28.68 -7.82
N GLY A 177 -14.17 28.71 -6.85
CA GLY A 177 -13.74 29.93 -6.15
C GLY A 177 -12.78 30.83 -6.96
N GLY A 178 -12.39 30.44 -8.19
CA GLY A 178 -11.59 31.22 -9.11
C GLY A 178 -10.10 30.90 -9.15
N LEU A 179 -9.63 29.82 -8.51
CA LEU A 179 -8.25 29.34 -8.67
C LEU A 179 -8.05 28.75 -10.07
N ASP A 180 -6.82 28.88 -10.59
CA ASP A 180 -6.41 28.13 -11.76
C ASP A 180 -6.43 26.60 -11.46
N PRO A 181 -6.88 25.74 -12.39
CA PRO A 181 -6.98 24.30 -12.14
C PRO A 181 -5.69 23.65 -11.62
N THR A 182 -4.52 24.04 -12.15
CA THR A 182 -3.23 23.51 -11.69
C THR A 182 -2.88 24.00 -10.28
N GLN A 183 -3.20 25.23 -9.94
CA GLN A 183 -3.01 25.77 -8.60
C GLN A 183 -3.93 25.06 -7.60
N ALA A 184 -5.21 24.88 -7.93
CA ALA A 184 -6.19 24.20 -7.09
C ALA A 184 -5.77 22.76 -6.79
N GLU A 185 -5.35 22.01 -7.81
CA GLU A 185 -4.88 20.62 -7.66
C GLU A 185 -3.65 20.53 -6.76
N ARG A 186 -2.63 21.37 -6.99
CA ARG A 186 -1.40 21.36 -6.19
C ARG A 186 -1.66 21.75 -4.72
N LEU A 187 -2.51 22.73 -4.48
CA LEU A 187 -2.89 23.15 -3.12
C LEU A 187 -3.66 22.05 -2.41
N ALA A 188 -4.67 21.46 -3.07
CA ALA A 188 -5.45 20.37 -2.49
C ALA A 188 -4.55 19.17 -2.13
N ALA A 189 -3.78 18.65 -3.09
CA ALA A 189 -2.91 17.49 -2.87
C ALA A 189 -1.88 17.76 -1.75
N GLN A 190 -1.24 18.93 -1.73
CA GLN A 190 -0.26 19.27 -0.70
C GLN A 190 -0.91 19.46 0.69
N THR A 191 -2.15 19.93 0.74
CA THR A 191 -2.90 20.06 2.01
C THR A 191 -3.17 18.69 2.62
N PHE A 192 -3.64 17.72 1.84
CA PHE A 192 -3.84 16.34 2.32
C PHE A 192 -2.51 15.70 2.78
N ARG A 193 -1.44 15.85 2.00
CA ARG A 193 -0.11 15.37 2.37
C ARG A 193 0.37 16.00 3.69
N GLY A 194 0.19 17.32 3.85
CA GLY A 194 0.59 18.05 5.07
C GLY A 194 -0.20 17.59 6.30
N ALA A 195 -1.52 17.44 6.16
CA ALA A 195 -2.37 16.95 7.25
C ALA A 195 -2.00 15.54 7.67
N ALA A 196 -1.81 14.61 6.71
CA ALA A 196 -1.36 13.25 7.00
C ALA A 196 0.02 13.23 7.68
N ALA A 197 0.98 14.03 7.18
CA ALA A 197 2.30 14.14 7.81
C ALA A 197 2.23 14.70 9.24
N THR A 198 1.29 15.60 9.53
CA THR A 198 1.06 16.11 10.89
C THR A 198 0.56 15.00 11.80
N VAL A 199 -0.48 14.25 11.38
CA VAL A 199 -1.01 13.11 12.16
C VAL A 199 0.05 12.06 12.48
N LEU A 200 0.97 11.79 11.52
CA LEU A 200 2.02 10.77 11.71
C LEU A 200 3.19 11.22 12.59
N ARG A 201 3.36 12.53 12.85
CA ARG A 201 4.53 13.09 13.53
C ARG A 201 4.21 13.84 14.81
N ASP A 202 2.96 14.14 15.05
CA ASP A 202 2.48 14.88 16.22
C ASP A 202 1.84 13.91 17.21
N ASP A 203 2.07 14.10 18.48
CA ASP A 203 1.51 13.25 19.55
C ASP A 203 0.04 13.58 19.89
N ARG A 204 -0.50 14.68 19.33
CA ARG A 204 -1.90 15.07 19.53
C ARG A 204 -2.85 14.13 18.81
N THR A 205 -4.03 13.95 19.39
CA THR A 205 -5.13 13.25 18.72
C THR A 205 -5.63 14.05 17.50
N VAL A 206 -6.33 13.39 16.59
CA VAL A 206 -6.92 14.05 15.41
C VAL A 206 -7.87 15.17 15.83
N ASP A 207 -8.66 14.98 16.90
CA ASP A 207 -9.57 16.00 17.43
C ASP A 207 -8.81 17.25 17.92
N GLU A 208 -7.72 17.04 18.66
CA GLU A 208 -6.85 18.15 19.12
C GLU A 208 -6.18 18.88 17.95
N LEU A 209 -5.84 18.17 16.86
CA LEU A 209 -5.31 18.76 15.64
C LEU A 209 -6.37 19.60 14.90
N VAL A 210 -7.61 19.15 14.86
CA VAL A 210 -8.76 19.90 14.33
C VAL A 210 -8.96 21.19 15.15
N ASP A 211 -9.00 21.08 16.48
CA ASP A 211 -9.16 22.23 17.39
C ASP A 211 -8.03 23.24 17.21
N ALA A 212 -6.80 22.78 16.99
CA ALA A 212 -5.64 23.65 16.81
C ALA A 212 -5.71 24.54 15.55
N VAL A 213 -6.44 24.11 14.52
CA VAL A 213 -6.63 24.90 13.28
C VAL A 213 -7.95 25.66 13.26
N CYS A 214 -8.87 25.37 14.19
CA CYS A 214 -10.17 26.04 14.35
C CYS A 214 -10.06 27.21 15.32
N SER A 215 -9.78 28.41 14.82
CA SER A 215 -9.82 29.63 15.66
C SER A 215 -11.26 30.18 15.75
N PRO A 216 -11.67 30.75 16.90
CA PRO A 216 -12.98 31.39 17.05
C PRO A 216 -13.22 32.44 15.97
N ASN A 217 -14.36 32.39 15.29
CA ASN A 217 -14.72 33.26 14.15
C ASN A 217 -13.73 33.17 12.97
N GLY A 218 -12.94 32.12 12.86
CA GLY A 218 -12.03 31.87 11.75
C GLY A 218 -12.73 31.20 10.57
N THR A 219 -12.07 31.16 9.41
CA THR A 219 -12.60 30.51 8.21
C THR A 219 -12.72 28.98 8.37
N THR A 220 -11.84 28.39 9.18
CA THR A 220 -11.81 26.92 9.37
C THR A 220 -13.02 26.44 10.16
N ILE A 221 -13.41 27.12 11.24
CA ILE A 221 -14.55 26.70 12.06
C ILE A 221 -15.87 26.76 11.25
N GLU A 222 -16.07 27.82 10.46
CA GLU A 222 -17.25 27.94 9.57
C GLU A 222 -17.33 26.77 8.58
N GLY A 223 -16.19 26.34 8.02
CA GLY A 223 -16.14 25.17 7.14
C GLY A 223 -16.38 23.85 7.88
N MET A 224 -15.85 23.71 9.11
CA MET A 224 -16.05 22.52 9.94
C MET A 224 -17.49 22.36 10.40
N GLU A 225 -18.20 23.45 10.70
CA GLU A 225 -19.64 23.41 11.04
C GLU A 225 -20.45 22.76 9.91
N VAL A 226 -20.15 23.10 8.64
CA VAL A 226 -20.80 22.47 7.47
C VAL A 226 -20.51 20.98 7.42
N LEU A 227 -19.26 20.55 7.69
CA LEU A 227 -18.89 19.13 7.68
C LEU A 227 -19.55 18.37 8.84
N TRP A 228 -19.58 18.93 10.04
CA TRP A 228 -20.20 18.30 11.21
C TRP A 228 -21.72 18.18 11.10
N GLU A 229 -22.38 19.09 10.40
CA GLU A 229 -23.81 19.03 10.11
C GLU A 229 -24.17 18.09 8.94
N SER A 230 -23.15 17.60 8.20
CA SER A 230 -23.32 16.71 7.06
C SER A 230 -23.21 15.23 7.44
N ASP A 231 -23.49 14.32 6.50
CA ASP A 231 -23.28 12.87 6.63
C ASP A 231 -21.89 12.43 6.10
N ALA A 232 -20.90 13.33 6.01
CA ALA A 232 -19.62 13.05 5.37
C ALA A 232 -18.82 11.93 6.08
N ASP A 233 -18.79 11.94 7.43
CA ASP A 233 -18.17 10.91 8.25
C ASP A 233 -18.79 9.53 8.02
N ARG A 234 -20.12 9.49 7.98
CA ARG A 234 -20.88 8.28 7.71
C ARG A 234 -20.64 7.76 6.30
N ALA A 235 -20.61 8.64 5.30
CA ALA A 235 -20.34 8.24 3.91
C ALA A 235 -18.95 7.60 3.77
N VAL A 236 -17.94 8.13 4.45
CA VAL A 236 -16.60 7.54 4.49
C VAL A 236 -16.61 6.18 5.20
N ALA A 237 -17.27 6.07 6.34
CA ALA A 237 -17.39 4.80 7.07
C ALA A 237 -18.12 3.74 6.24
N ASP A 238 -19.19 4.10 5.56
CA ASP A 238 -19.96 3.20 4.68
C ASP A 238 -19.12 2.73 3.47
N ALA A 239 -18.27 3.61 2.90
CA ALA A 239 -17.35 3.26 1.82
C ALA A 239 -16.29 2.24 2.28
N VAL A 240 -15.68 2.45 3.45
CA VAL A 240 -14.72 1.50 4.05
C VAL A 240 -15.42 0.16 4.33
N GLY A 241 -16.61 0.17 4.95
CA GLY A 241 -17.37 -1.05 5.22
C GLY A 241 -17.78 -1.81 3.95
N ALA A 242 -18.07 -1.12 2.86
CA ALA A 242 -18.37 -1.74 1.57
C ALA A 242 -17.13 -2.41 0.97
N ALA A 243 -15.96 -1.75 1.05
CA ALA A 243 -14.69 -2.30 0.59
C ALA A 243 -14.27 -3.53 1.43
N GLU A 244 -14.44 -3.49 2.75
CA GLU A 244 -14.17 -4.62 3.63
C GLU A 244 -15.05 -5.83 3.29
N ARG A 245 -16.37 -5.62 3.11
CA ARG A 245 -17.28 -6.72 2.69
C ARG A 245 -16.81 -7.34 1.38
N ARG A 246 -16.42 -6.51 0.41
CA ARG A 246 -15.95 -7.01 -0.88
C ARG A 246 -14.62 -7.77 -0.76
N SER A 247 -13.70 -7.33 0.11
CA SER A 247 -12.44 -8.05 0.39
C SER A 247 -12.69 -9.47 0.88
N ARG A 248 -13.70 -9.68 1.72
CA ARG A 248 -14.08 -11.03 2.22
C ARG A 248 -14.69 -11.96 1.18
N GLU A 249 -15.13 -11.42 0.04
CA GLU A 249 -15.77 -12.17 -1.05
C GLU A 249 -14.79 -12.58 -2.16
N ILE A 250 -13.56 -12.10 -2.10
CA ILE A 250 -12.50 -12.41 -3.08
C ILE A 250 -11.72 -13.66 -2.62
#